data_68683f6a3c94fe992d533581d7ad00b7
#
_entry.id   68683f6a3c94fe992d533581d7ad00b7
#
_cell.length_a   1.000
_cell.length_b   1.000
_cell.length_c   1.000
_cell.angle_alpha   90.00
_cell.angle_beta   90.00
_cell.angle_gamma   90.00
#
_symmetry.space_group_name_H-M   'P 1'
#
loop_
_entity.id
_entity.type
_entity.pdbx_description
1 polymer ?
#
loop_
_entity_poly.entity_id
_entity_poly.type
_entity_poly.pdbx_seq_one_letter_code
_entity_poly.pdbx_strand_id
1 'polypeptide(L)'
;FYPADFTFVCPTELEDLANKYADFQAAGCQVYAVSCDTHFVHKAWHDANEKIAKIQYPMLADPTALLAKDLDTYNEVDGMAERGDFIVSPEGKVVAYEVISSNVGRNAEELLRRVQASQFVHEHGDQVCPAKWQPGASTLKPSLDLVGII
;
A
#
# COMPACT_ATOMS: atom_id res chain seq x y z
N PHE A 1 -3.09 3.46 -4.14
CA PHE A 1 -4.00 3.84 -5.24
C PHE A 1 -4.86 2.66 -5.64
N TYR A 2 -6.08 2.95 -6.09
CA TYR A 2 -7.01 1.97 -6.67
C TYR A 2 -7.78 2.64 -7.81
N PRO A 3 -8.32 1.86 -8.80
CA PRO A 3 -8.95 2.42 -10.00
C PRO A 3 -10.13 3.36 -9.72
N ALA A 4 -11.20 2.87 -9.12
CA ALA A 4 -12.38 3.70 -8.90
C ALA A 4 -13.33 3.10 -7.84
N ASP A 5 -14.15 3.98 -7.28
CA ASP A 5 -15.27 3.63 -6.42
C ASP A 5 -16.35 2.86 -7.20
N PHE A 6 -17.23 2.16 -6.49
CA PHE A 6 -18.36 1.39 -7.06
C PHE A 6 -17.95 0.35 -8.12
N THR A 7 -16.76 -0.24 -7.99
CA THR A 7 -16.23 -1.28 -8.88
C THR A 7 -16.24 -2.67 -8.23
N PHE A 8 -15.44 -3.63 -8.74
CA PHE A 8 -15.57 -5.06 -8.40
C PHE A 8 -14.44 -5.57 -7.51
N VAL A 9 -13.19 -5.35 -7.89
CA VAL A 9 -12.00 -5.79 -7.14
C VAL A 9 -11.68 -4.80 -6.01
N CYS A 10 -11.84 -3.49 -6.25
CA CYS A 10 -11.49 -2.44 -5.30
C CYS A 10 -12.13 -2.63 -3.91
N PRO A 11 -13.44 -2.95 -3.79
CA PRO A 11 -14.03 -3.15 -2.46
C PRO A 11 -13.44 -4.35 -1.72
N THR A 12 -12.93 -5.37 -2.41
CA THR A 12 -12.27 -6.51 -1.76
C THR A 12 -10.93 -6.15 -1.18
N GLU A 13 -10.13 -5.34 -1.89
CA GLU A 13 -8.83 -4.86 -1.43
C GLU A 13 -8.97 -3.88 -0.25
N LEU A 14 -9.90 -2.94 -0.37
CA LEU A 14 -10.14 -1.93 0.67
C LEU A 14 -10.69 -2.56 1.96
N GLU A 15 -11.55 -3.59 1.85
CA GLU A 15 -12.00 -4.38 2.99
C GLU A 15 -10.84 -5.17 3.64
N ASP A 16 -9.97 -5.82 2.83
CA ASP A 16 -8.81 -6.56 3.34
C ASP A 16 -7.87 -5.62 4.10
N LEU A 17 -7.62 -4.44 3.54
CA LEU A 17 -6.83 -3.39 4.18
C LEU A 17 -7.50 -2.86 5.47
N ALA A 18 -8.83 -2.70 5.48
CA ALA A 18 -9.58 -2.30 6.67
C ALA A 18 -9.50 -3.34 7.78
N ASN A 19 -9.56 -4.63 7.43
CA ASN A 19 -9.40 -5.73 8.38
C ASN A 19 -7.99 -5.79 9.02
N LYS A 20 -6.97 -5.28 8.32
CA LYS A 20 -5.57 -5.20 8.79
C LYS A 20 -5.18 -3.82 9.33
N TYR A 21 -6.09 -2.84 9.33
CA TYR A 21 -5.74 -1.46 9.67
C TYR A 21 -5.16 -1.31 11.08
N ALA A 22 -5.69 -2.03 12.06
CA ALA A 22 -5.16 -2.02 13.42
C ALA A 22 -3.70 -2.50 13.49
N ASP A 23 -3.31 -3.48 12.65
CA ASP A 23 -1.95 -3.99 12.58
C ASP A 23 -1.01 -2.94 11.95
N PHE A 24 -1.47 -2.20 10.93
CA PHE A 24 -0.72 -1.06 10.38
C PHE A 24 -0.52 0.04 11.42
N GLN A 25 -1.56 0.39 12.18
CA GLN A 25 -1.47 1.37 13.25
C GLN A 25 -0.50 0.93 14.36
N ALA A 26 -0.55 -0.35 14.76
CA ALA A 26 0.38 -0.92 15.72
C ALA A 26 1.83 -0.89 15.24
N ALA A 27 2.05 -0.98 13.93
CA ALA A 27 3.34 -0.77 13.28
C ALA A 27 3.71 0.71 13.11
N GLY A 28 2.91 1.67 13.62
CA GLY A 28 3.15 3.09 13.45
C GLY A 28 2.98 3.60 12.01
N CYS A 29 2.25 2.85 11.18
CA CYS A 29 2.01 3.20 9.79
C CYS A 29 0.62 3.81 9.60
N GLN A 30 0.53 4.99 8.99
CA GLN A 30 -0.72 5.59 8.55
C GLN A 30 -1.04 5.10 7.13
N VAL A 31 -2.25 4.59 6.95
CA VAL A 31 -2.77 4.16 5.65
C VAL A 31 -3.61 5.26 5.02
N TYR A 32 -3.50 5.44 3.72
CA TYR A 32 -4.36 6.25 2.88
C TYR A 32 -4.79 5.45 1.66
N ALA A 33 -6.07 5.47 1.30
CA ALA A 33 -6.54 5.01 0.00
C ALA A 33 -6.71 6.21 -0.93
N VAL A 34 -6.37 6.06 -2.20
CA VAL A 34 -6.42 7.16 -3.18
C VAL A 34 -7.04 6.66 -4.47
N SER A 35 -8.01 7.40 -5.02
CA SER A 35 -8.47 7.24 -6.40
C SER A 35 -8.71 8.59 -7.08
N CYS A 36 -8.95 8.56 -8.38
CA CYS A 36 -9.27 9.77 -9.13
C CYS A 36 -10.74 10.21 -8.97
N ASP A 37 -11.52 9.54 -8.12
CA ASP A 37 -12.86 9.96 -7.75
C ASP A 37 -12.86 11.22 -6.89
N THR A 38 -14.05 11.82 -6.73
CA THR A 38 -14.23 12.96 -5.82
C THR A 38 -14.54 12.48 -4.41
N HIS A 39 -14.27 13.32 -3.41
CA HIS A 39 -14.62 13.02 -2.02
C HIS A 39 -16.14 12.83 -1.80
N PHE A 40 -17.00 13.39 -2.67
CA PHE A 40 -18.42 13.15 -2.65
C PHE A 40 -18.77 11.70 -3.04
N VAL A 41 -18.05 11.15 -4.02
CA VAL A 41 -18.20 9.76 -4.46
C VAL A 41 -17.70 8.82 -3.38
N HIS A 42 -16.53 9.08 -2.76
CA HIS A 42 -16.03 8.31 -1.61
C HIS A 42 -17.05 8.27 -0.48
N LYS A 43 -17.63 9.43 -0.12
CA LYS A 43 -18.65 9.50 0.93
C LYS A 43 -19.88 8.67 0.58
N ALA A 44 -20.38 8.81 -0.64
CA ALA A 44 -21.55 8.07 -1.10
C ALA A 44 -21.31 6.56 -1.09
N TRP A 45 -20.12 6.12 -1.52
CA TRP A 45 -19.76 4.71 -1.53
C TRP A 45 -19.59 4.15 -0.12
N HIS A 46 -18.94 4.90 0.78
CA HIS A 46 -18.80 4.53 2.18
C HIS A 46 -20.18 4.35 2.86
N ASP A 47 -21.15 5.20 2.57
CA ASP A 47 -22.49 5.11 3.14
C ASP A 47 -23.34 3.97 2.53
N ALA A 48 -23.07 3.59 1.28
CA ALA A 48 -23.89 2.64 0.52
C ALA A 48 -23.39 1.20 0.54
N ASN A 49 -22.15 0.94 0.97
CA ASN A 49 -21.53 -0.37 0.86
C ASN A 49 -21.00 -0.84 2.21
N GLU A 50 -21.48 -1.99 2.70
CA GLU A 50 -21.12 -2.55 4.01
C GLU A 50 -19.61 -2.87 4.17
N LYS A 51 -18.92 -3.22 3.08
CA LYS A 51 -17.47 -3.47 3.10
C LYS A 51 -16.69 -2.17 3.26
N ILE A 52 -17.09 -1.16 2.50
CA ILE A 52 -16.44 0.16 2.51
C ILE A 52 -16.75 0.90 3.81
N ALA A 53 -17.92 0.71 4.40
CA ALA A 53 -18.27 1.26 5.71
C ALA A 53 -17.32 0.79 6.87
N LYS A 54 -16.56 -0.29 6.67
CA LYS A 54 -15.54 -0.74 7.63
C LYS A 54 -14.26 0.10 7.61
N ILE A 55 -14.05 0.90 6.57
CA ILE A 55 -12.84 1.69 6.39
C ILE A 55 -12.76 2.78 7.45
N GLN A 56 -11.66 2.80 8.20
CA GLN A 56 -11.36 3.82 9.22
C GLN A 56 -10.17 4.71 8.83
N TYR A 57 -9.43 4.35 7.77
CA TYR A 57 -8.37 5.17 7.23
C TYR A 57 -8.91 6.19 6.22
N PRO A 58 -8.22 7.33 6.02
CA PRO A 58 -8.67 8.34 5.07
C PRO A 58 -8.71 7.84 3.62
N MET A 59 -9.78 8.20 2.92
CA MET A 59 -9.91 8.05 1.47
C MET A 59 -9.67 9.40 0.82
N LEU A 60 -8.60 9.53 0.06
CA LEU A 60 -8.16 10.76 -0.58
C LEU A 60 -8.67 10.82 -2.01
N ALA A 61 -9.19 11.98 -2.38
CA ALA A 61 -9.69 12.26 -3.72
C ALA A 61 -8.60 12.94 -4.56
N ASP A 62 -8.30 12.39 -5.73
CA ASP A 62 -7.37 12.96 -6.72
C ASP A 62 -8.08 13.18 -8.09
N PRO A 63 -9.17 13.98 -8.17
CA PRO A 63 -9.97 14.09 -9.38
C PRO A 63 -9.26 14.76 -10.56
N THR A 64 -8.14 15.42 -10.31
CA THR A 64 -7.25 15.95 -11.36
C THR A 64 -6.21 14.96 -11.82
N ALA A 65 -6.14 13.80 -11.17
CA ALA A 65 -5.12 12.77 -11.34
C ALA A 65 -3.68 13.31 -11.18
N LEU A 66 -3.50 14.40 -10.43
CA LEU A 66 -2.19 15.02 -10.27
C LEU A 66 -1.25 14.09 -9.52
N LEU A 67 -1.69 13.56 -8.38
CA LEU A 67 -0.88 12.64 -7.57
C LEU A 67 -0.66 11.31 -8.28
N ALA A 68 -1.68 10.78 -8.96
CA ALA A 68 -1.57 9.54 -9.72
C ALA A 68 -0.58 9.67 -10.89
N LYS A 69 -0.52 10.83 -11.54
CA LYS A 69 0.46 11.12 -12.61
C LYS A 69 1.86 11.31 -12.06
N ASP A 70 2.02 12.03 -10.96
CA ASP A 70 3.32 12.25 -10.32
C ASP A 70 3.97 10.94 -9.86
N LEU A 71 3.16 9.93 -9.53
CA LEU A 71 3.61 8.61 -9.09
C LEU A 71 3.54 7.54 -10.20
N ASP A 72 3.31 7.95 -11.44
CA ASP A 72 3.27 7.09 -12.63
C ASP A 72 2.30 5.90 -12.51
N THR A 73 1.14 6.15 -11.87
CA THR A 73 0.07 5.16 -11.71
C THR A 73 -1.18 5.49 -12.53
N TYR A 74 -1.22 6.65 -13.19
CA TYR A 74 -2.38 7.06 -13.95
C TYR A 74 -2.43 6.39 -15.32
N ASN A 75 -3.53 5.71 -15.62
CA ASN A 75 -3.82 5.15 -16.93
C ASN A 75 -4.65 6.15 -17.73
N GLU A 76 -4.05 6.78 -18.73
CA GLU A 76 -4.71 7.81 -19.54
C GLU A 76 -5.83 7.22 -20.43
N VAL A 77 -5.77 5.94 -20.77
CA VAL A 77 -6.79 5.28 -21.60
C VAL A 77 -8.07 5.08 -20.81
N ASP A 78 -7.94 4.65 -19.57
CA ASP A 78 -9.09 4.35 -18.69
C ASP A 78 -9.53 5.57 -17.87
N GLY A 79 -8.69 6.61 -17.77
CA GLY A 79 -8.93 7.79 -16.95
C GLY A 79 -8.91 7.52 -15.44
N MET A 80 -8.21 6.47 -15.02
CA MET A 80 -8.17 5.98 -13.65
C MET A 80 -6.73 5.68 -13.21
N ALA A 81 -6.52 5.55 -11.91
CA ALA A 81 -5.25 5.03 -11.41
C ALA A 81 -5.19 3.50 -11.55
N GLU A 82 -4.01 2.95 -11.78
CA GLU A 82 -3.73 1.54 -11.58
C GLU A 82 -3.67 1.20 -10.07
N ARG A 83 -3.59 -0.09 -9.74
CA ARG A 83 -3.40 -0.54 -8.36
C ARG A 83 -1.96 -0.32 -7.94
N GLY A 84 -1.70 0.78 -7.24
CA GLY A 84 -0.38 1.16 -6.79
C GLY A 84 -0.28 1.19 -5.26
N ASP A 85 0.74 0.54 -4.70
CA ASP A 85 1.14 0.70 -3.31
C ASP A 85 2.44 1.48 -3.24
N PHE A 86 2.49 2.46 -2.35
CA PHE A 86 3.68 3.28 -2.09
C PHE A 86 3.93 3.32 -0.59
N ILE A 87 5.08 2.85 -0.17
CA ILE A 87 5.53 2.95 1.22
C ILE A 87 6.44 4.17 1.31
N VAL A 88 6.04 5.14 2.12
CA VAL A 88 6.75 6.39 2.32
C VAL A 88 7.34 6.42 3.72
N SER A 89 8.64 6.68 3.82
CA SER A 89 9.34 6.82 5.10
C SER A 89 8.91 8.10 5.84
N PRO A 90 9.22 8.22 7.15
CA PRO A 90 8.97 9.45 7.92
C PRO A 90 9.63 10.70 7.33
N GLU A 91 10.72 10.55 6.56
CA GLU A 91 11.43 11.63 5.87
C GLU A 91 10.76 12.02 4.54
N GLY A 92 9.61 11.43 4.20
CA GLY A 92 8.87 11.73 2.96
C GLY A 92 9.46 11.07 1.71
N LYS A 93 10.24 9.99 1.86
CA LYS A 93 10.83 9.27 0.72
C LYS A 93 10.07 7.99 0.42
N VAL A 94 9.79 7.72 -0.84
CA VAL A 94 9.28 6.42 -1.28
C VAL A 94 10.40 5.38 -1.11
N VAL A 95 10.17 4.40 -0.23
CA VAL A 95 11.14 3.32 0.07
C VAL A 95 10.78 1.99 -0.59
N ALA A 96 9.53 1.81 -0.96
CA ALA A 96 9.06 0.68 -1.75
C ALA A 96 7.81 1.09 -2.53
N TYR A 97 7.61 0.51 -3.69
CA TYR A 97 6.39 0.65 -4.45
C TYR A 97 6.10 -0.62 -5.25
N GLU A 98 4.83 -0.80 -5.58
CA GLU A 98 4.35 -1.83 -6.49
C GLU A 98 3.19 -1.26 -7.29
N VAL A 99 3.19 -1.47 -8.58
CA VAL A 99 2.06 -1.17 -9.47
C VAL A 99 1.70 -2.43 -10.23
N ILE A 100 0.45 -2.84 -10.14
CA ILE A 100 -0.05 -4.05 -10.78
C ILE A 100 -1.30 -3.77 -11.60
N SER A 101 -1.58 -4.67 -12.54
CA SER A 101 -2.76 -4.61 -13.39
C SER A 101 -4.05 -4.45 -12.59
N SER A 102 -4.94 -3.59 -13.05
CA SER A 102 -6.25 -3.34 -12.45
C SER A 102 -7.13 -4.58 -12.29
N ASN A 103 -6.79 -5.69 -12.96
CA ASN A 103 -7.53 -6.96 -12.88
C ASN A 103 -7.06 -7.89 -11.76
N VAL A 104 -5.99 -7.55 -11.05
CA VAL A 104 -5.39 -8.40 -10.02
C VAL A 104 -5.45 -7.69 -8.67
N GLY A 105 -6.21 -8.25 -7.72
CA GLY A 105 -6.29 -7.73 -6.34
C GLY A 105 -5.01 -7.98 -5.56
N ARG A 106 -4.67 -7.03 -4.68
CA ARG A 106 -3.49 -7.07 -3.80
C ARG A 106 -3.80 -7.78 -2.48
N ASN A 107 -2.76 -7.95 -1.65
CA ASN A 107 -2.82 -8.61 -0.35
C ASN A 107 -2.33 -7.64 0.74
N ALA A 108 -3.20 -7.27 1.66
CA ALA A 108 -2.88 -6.34 2.75
C ALA A 108 -1.84 -6.91 3.74
N GLU A 109 -1.81 -8.22 3.93
CA GLU A 109 -0.81 -8.87 4.80
C GLU A 109 0.60 -8.76 4.23
N GLU A 110 0.76 -8.92 2.90
CA GLU A 110 2.05 -8.73 2.24
C GLU A 110 2.49 -7.25 2.26
N LEU A 111 1.55 -6.32 2.07
CA LEU A 111 1.84 -4.90 2.21
C LEU A 111 2.31 -4.56 3.63
N LEU A 112 1.63 -5.08 4.67
CA LEU A 112 2.05 -4.91 6.06
C LEU A 112 3.44 -5.49 6.30
N ARG A 113 3.71 -6.68 5.79
CA ARG A 113 5.04 -7.30 5.89
C ARG A 113 6.13 -6.42 5.29
N ARG A 114 5.87 -5.80 4.13
CA ARG A 114 6.81 -4.87 3.48
C ARG A 114 7.02 -3.61 4.29
N VAL A 115 5.97 -3.05 4.90
CA VAL A 115 6.09 -1.91 5.81
C VAL A 115 7.00 -2.26 6.98
N GLN A 116 6.74 -3.38 7.66
CA GLN A 116 7.54 -3.83 8.80
C GLN A 116 8.99 -4.12 8.44
N ALA A 117 9.25 -4.73 7.27
CA ALA A 117 10.60 -4.96 6.79
C ALA A 117 11.34 -3.65 6.47
N SER A 118 10.64 -2.66 5.88
CA SER A 118 11.21 -1.35 5.59
C SER A 118 11.57 -0.59 6.86
N GLN A 119 10.71 -0.66 7.88
CA GLN A 119 10.97 -0.07 9.21
C GLN A 119 12.17 -0.74 9.88
N PHE A 120 12.21 -2.07 9.87
CA PHE A 120 13.31 -2.81 10.46
C PHE A 120 14.66 -2.41 9.85
N VAL A 121 14.75 -2.34 8.52
CA VAL A 121 15.99 -1.94 7.81
C VAL A 121 16.33 -0.47 8.09
N HIS A 122 15.32 0.40 8.23
CA HIS A 122 15.55 1.80 8.60
C HIS A 122 16.17 1.94 9.99
N GLU A 123 15.72 1.13 10.95
CA GLU A 123 16.23 1.11 12.32
C GLU A 123 17.57 0.37 12.48
N HIS A 124 17.83 -0.61 11.61
CA HIS A 124 18.98 -1.52 11.67
C HIS A 124 19.78 -1.44 10.36
N GLY A 125 20.40 -0.30 10.11
CA GLY A 125 21.05 0.02 8.83
C GLY A 125 22.19 -0.91 8.39
N ASP A 126 22.66 -1.81 9.24
CA ASP A 126 23.69 -2.83 8.93
C ASP A 126 23.11 -4.23 8.69
N GLN A 127 21.79 -4.38 8.69
CA GLN A 127 21.09 -5.63 8.48
C GLN A 127 20.16 -5.57 7.28
N VAL A 128 19.88 -6.73 6.68
CA VAL A 128 18.93 -6.86 5.58
C VAL A 128 17.92 -7.96 5.87
N CYS A 129 16.70 -7.76 5.43
CA CYS A 129 15.60 -8.71 5.52
C CYS A 129 15.62 -9.64 4.31
N PRO A 130 15.84 -10.95 4.46
CA PRO A 130 15.79 -11.88 3.33
C PRO A 130 14.36 -12.04 2.79
N ALA A 131 14.21 -12.72 1.67
CA ALA A 131 12.90 -13.03 1.09
C ALA A 131 11.98 -13.68 2.13
N LYS A 132 10.70 -13.28 2.13
CA LYS A 132 9.67 -13.74 3.08
C LYS A 132 9.94 -13.43 4.56
N TRP A 133 10.90 -12.56 4.85
CA TRP A 133 11.15 -12.13 6.22
C TRP A 133 9.88 -11.58 6.89
N GLN A 134 9.72 -11.90 8.17
CA GLN A 134 8.66 -11.38 9.03
C GLN A 134 9.27 -10.91 10.36
N PRO A 135 8.61 -10.04 11.11
CA PRO A 135 9.07 -9.61 12.43
C PRO A 135 9.45 -10.78 13.32
N GLY A 136 10.66 -10.72 13.91
CA GLY A 136 11.22 -11.80 14.74
C GLY A 136 12.00 -12.89 13.97
N ALA A 137 11.95 -12.89 12.64
CA ALA A 137 12.76 -13.80 11.83
C ALA A 137 14.23 -13.34 11.74
N SER A 138 15.11 -14.28 11.40
CA SER A 138 16.53 -14.00 11.23
C SER A 138 16.78 -13.02 10.09
N THR A 139 17.76 -12.16 10.28
CA THR A 139 18.26 -11.21 9.28
C THR A 139 19.67 -11.59 8.83
N LEU A 140 20.16 -10.93 7.80
CA LEU A 140 21.54 -11.11 7.32
C LEU A 140 22.32 -9.81 7.52
N LYS A 141 23.57 -9.94 7.89
CA LYS A 141 24.52 -8.83 7.85
C LYS A 141 25.33 -8.95 6.56
N PRO A 142 25.17 -8.02 5.61
CA PRO A 142 25.88 -8.08 4.34
C PRO A 142 27.41 -8.17 4.54
N SER A 143 28.04 -9.16 3.91
CA SER A 143 29.46 -9.37 3.94
C SER A 143 29.90 -10.08 2.67
N LEU A 144 31.11 -9.82 2.19
CA LEU A 144 31.70 -10.56 1.08
C LEU A 144 31.87 -12.04 1.40
N ASP A 145 31.99 -12.42 2.68
CA ASP A 145 32.08 -13.81 3.12
C ASP A 145 30.79 -14.61 2.89
N LEU A 146 29.66 -13.94 2.66
CA LEU A 146 28.39 -14.58 2.35
C LEU A 146 28.19 -14.87 0.85
N VAL A 147 29.04 -14.33 -0.01
CA VAL A 147 28.91 -14.47 -1.47
C VAL A 147 29.17 -15.93 -1.88
N GLY A 148 28.15 -16.55 -2.49
CA GLY A 148 28.20 -17.95 -2.92
C GLY A 148 27.94 -18.98 -1.80
N ILE A 149 27.59 -18.52 -0.57
CA ILE A 149 27.20 -19.38 0.56
C ILE A 149 25.68 -19.43 0.75
N ILE A 150 25.00 -18.34 0.44
CA ILE A 150 23.54 -18.17 0.54
C ILE A 150 22.90 -18.00 -0.83
#